data_38ac59478f2f805e332f45a1f2ad56a2
#
_entry.id   38ac59478f2f805e332f45a1f2ad56a2
#
_cell.length_a   1.000
_cell.length_b   1.000
_cell.length_c   1.000
_cell.angle_alpha   90.00
_cell.angle_beta   90.00
_cell.angle_gamma   90.00
#
_symmetry.space_group_name_H-M   'P 1'
#
loop_
_entity.id
_entity.type
_entity.pdbx_description
1 polymer ?
#
loop_
_entity_poly.entity_id
_entity_poly.type
_entity_poly.pdbx_seq_one_letter_code
_entity_poly.pdbx_strand_id
1 'polypeptide(L)' 'MKSFTITTAAGTVYKVSPMKDQPNAYEISLGEDTALFFMGSTGTWSTGDFAPPFADFDVMEIGKLVEFELKS' A
#
# COMPACT_ATOMS: atom_id res chain seq x y z
N MET A 1 8.33 6.38 -11.49
CA MET A 1 8.47 6.03 -10.09
C MET A 1 8.70 4.55 -9.94
N LYS A 2 9.62 4.17 -9.09
CA LYS A 2 9.98 2.75 -8.94
C LYS A 2 9.18 2.10 -7.83
N SER A 3 8.93 0.80 -7.96
CA SER A 3 8.34 0.05 -6.87
C SER A 3 9.32 -0.06 -5.70
N PHE A 4 8.77 -0.27 -4.52
CA PHE A 4 9.58 -0.41 -3.30
C PHE A 4 8.90 -1.43 -2.38
N THR A 5 9.58 -1.77 -1.29
CA THR A 5 9.02 -2.69 -0.30
C THR A 5 8.85 -1.96 1.03
N ILE A 6 7.87 -2.42 1.80
CA ILE A 6 7.67 -1.96 3.17
C ILE A 6 7.61 -3.18 4.09
N THR A 7 8.04 -3.00 5.33
CA THR A 7 8.01 -4.06 6.33
C THR A 7 7.18 -3.60 7.52
N THR A 8 6.19 -4.37 7.90
CA THR A 8 5.32 -4.03 9.02
C THR A 8 5.99 -4.40 10.36
N ALA A 9 5.38 -3.94 11.45
CA ALA A 9 5.86 -4.27 12.78
C ALA A 9 5.85 -5.78 13.05
N ALA A 10 4.95 -6.50 12.38
CA ALA A 10 4.88 -7.96 12.49
C ALA A 10 5.92 -8.69 11.64
N GLY A 11 6.70 -7.94 10.84
CA GLY A 11 7.73 -8.53 9.99
C GLY A 11 7.25 -8.92 8.60
N THR A 12 6.02 -8.56 8.25
CA THR A 12 5.49 -8.86 6.91
C THR A 12 6.02 -7.85 5.90
N VAL A 13 6.54 -8.35 4.78
CA VAL A 13 7.10 -7.50 3.72
C VAL A 13 6.14 -7.45 2.55
N TYR A 14 5.71 -6.24 2.20
CA TYR A 14 4.84 -6.01 1.05
C TYR A 14 5.60 -5.27 -0.03
N LYS A 15 5.33 -5.61 -1.28
CA LYS A 15 5.85 -4.86 -2.42
C LYS A 15 4.81 -3.83 -2.83
N VAL A 16 5.25 -2.57 -3.00
CA VAL A 16 4.37 -1.46 -3.36
C VAL A 16 4.80 -0.94 -4.73
N SER A 17 3.86 -0.87 -5.66
CA SER A 17 4.12 -0.37 -7.00
C SER A 17 3.12 0.73 -7.34
N PRO A 18 3.58 1.92 -7.76
CA PRO A 18 2.65 2.98 -8.17
C PRO A 18 1.93 2.63 -9.46
N MET A 19 0.67 3.04 -9.56
CA MET A 19 -0.12 2.84 -10.76
C MET A 19 0.17 3.96 -11.75
N LYS A 20 0.39 3.59 -13.03
CA LYS A 20 0.76 4.59 -14.04
C LYS A 20 -0.35 5.59 -14.34
N ASP A 21 -1.59 5.12 -14.33
CA ASP A 21 -2.73 5.92 -14.77
C ASP A 21 -3.44 6.65 -13.65
N GLN A 22 -3.05 6.40 -12.41
CA GLN A 22 -3.71 6.98 -11.24
C GLN A 22 -2.66 7.42 -10.23
N PRO A 23 -2.41 8.73 -10.12
CA PRO A 23 -1.28 9.24 -9.32
C PRO A 23 -1.35 8.92 -7.83
N ASN A 24 -2.55 8.67 -7.29
CA ASN A 24 -2.71 8.38 -5.87
C ASN A 24 -3.08 6.92 -5.61
N ALA A 25 -2.82 6.05 -6.58
CA ALA A 25 -3.14 4.63 -6.45
C ALA A 25 -1.87 3.80 -6.50
N TYR A 26 -1.83 2.76 -5.68
CA TYR A 26 -0.69 1.86 -5.58
C TYR A 26 -1.19 0.42 -5.55
N GLU A 27 -0.39 -0.49 -6.11
CA GLU A 27 -0.64 -1.91 -5.99
C GLU A 27 0.26 -2.47 -4.91
N ILE A 28 -0.35 -3.13 -3.93
CA ILE A 28 0.38 -3.77 -2.84
C ILE A 28 0.29 -5.27 -3.03
N SER A 29 1.42 -5.95 -2.99
CA SER A 29 1.45 -7.40 -3.21
C SER A 29 2.21 -8.12 -2.11
N LEU A 30 1.75 -9.33 -1.81
CA LEU A 30 2.37 -10.26 -0.87
C LEU A 30 2.30 -11.64 -1.52
N GLY A 31 3.43 -12.13 -2.06
CA GLY A 31 3.43 -13.35 -2.84
C GLY A 31 2.60 -13.19 -4.10
N GLU A 32 1.59 -14.03 -4.26
CA GLU A 32 0.70 -13.99 -5.42
C GLU A 32 -0.54 -13.11 -5.20
N ASP A 33 -0.76 -12.67 -3.98
CA ASP A 33 -1.91 -11.84 -3.63
C ASP A 33 -1.60 -10.37 -3.86
N THR A 34 -2.57 -9.65 -4.43
CA THR A 34 -2.43 -8.21 -4.67
C THR A 34 -3.68 -7.48 -4.21
N ALA A 35 -3.50 -6.20 -3.88
CA ALA A 35 -4.60 -5.32 -3.51
C ALA A 35 -4.30 -3.91 -4.00
N LEU A 36 -5.35 -3.15 -4.29
CA LEU A 36 -5.19 -1.74 -4.65
C LEU A 36 -5.29 -0.89 -3.38
N PHE A 37 -4.46 0.14 -3.33
CA PHE A 37 -4.36 1.00 -2.16
C PHE A 37 -4.36 2.45 -2.63
N PHE A 38 -5.26 3.25 -2.08
CA PHE A 38 -5.49 4.61 -2.57
C PHE A 38 -5.26 5.63 -1.46
N MET A 39 -4.65 6.76 -1.83
CA MET A 39 -4.57 7.91 -0.94
C MET A 39 -5.63 8.93 -1.35
N GLY A 40 -6.56 9.24 -0.42
CA GLY A 40 -7.58 10.23 -0.66
C GLY A 40 -7.05 11.66 -0.59
N SER A 41 -7.85 12.62 -1.01
CA SER A 41 -7.48 14.03 -1.03
C SER A 41 -7.18 14.60 0.36
N THR A 42 -7.70 13.98 1.41
CA THR A 42 -7.44 14.38 2.79
C THR A 42 -6.26 13.67 3.43
N GLY A 43 -5.52 12.88 2.66
CA GLY A 43 -4.41 12.10 3.17
C GLY A 43 -4.81 10.79 3.84
N THR A 44 -6.05 10.37 3.65
CA THR A 44 -6.57 9.14 4.23
C THR A 44 -6.39 7.98 3.25
N TRP A 45 -5.81 6.89 3.70
CA TRP A 45 -5.61 5.70 2.86
C TRP A 45 -6.82 4.79 2.90
N SER A 46 -7.10 4.12 1.80
CA SER A 46 -8.19 3.15 1.72
C SER A 46 -7.86 2.04 0.72
N THR A 47 -8.54 0.91 0.86
CA THR A 47 -8.36 -0.23 -0.04
C THR A 47 -9.47 -0.34 -1.09
N GLY A 48 -10.31 0.68 -1.20
CA GLY A 48 -11.43 0.64 -2.13
C GLY A 48 -12.56 -0.22 -1.61
N ASP A 49 -13.34 -0.79 -2.55
CA ASP A 49 -14.55 -1.53 -2.21
C ASP A 49 -14.30 -3.00 -1.86
N PHE A 50 -13.07 -3.46 -2.00
CA PHE A 50 -12.73 -4.87 -1.78
C PHE A 50 -11.81 -5.01 -0.58
N ALA A 51 -12.13 -5.98 0.29
CA ALA A 51 -11.22 -6.31 1.38
C ALA A 51 -9.93 -6.90 0.79
N PRO A 52 -8.76 -6.49 1.31
CA PRO A 52 -7.51 -7.08 0.84
C PRO A 52 -7.41 -8.56 1.25
N PRO A 53 -6.75 -9.39 0.44
CA PRO A 53 -6.59 -10.82 0.74
C PRO A 53 -5.54 -11.09 1.82
N PHE A 54 -5.11 -10.08 2.54
CA PHE A 54 -4.05 -10.18 3.55
C PHE A 54 -4.67 -10.22 4.94
N ALA A 55 -4.37 -11.26 5.70
CA ALA A 55 -4.99 -11.49 7.01
C ALA A 55 -4.70 -10.38 8.02
N ASP A 56 -3.48 -9.83 8.00
CA ASP A 56 -3.04 -8.84 8.98
C ASP A 56 -2.84 -7.45 8.39
N PHE A 57 -3.61 -7.12 7.36
CA PHE A 57 -3.47 -5.84 6.67
C PHE A 57 -4.09 -4.71 7.50
N ASP A 58 -3.24 -3.79 7.93
CA ASP A 58 -3.67 -2.60 8.66
C ASP A 58 -3.47 -1.37 7.77
N VAL A 59 -4.56 -0.79 7.31
CA VAL A 59 -4.53 0.34 6.39
C VAL A 59 -3.74 1.52 6.97
N MET A 60 -3.90 1.80 8.25
CA MET A 60 -3.20 2.92 8.88
C MET A 60 -1.70 2.69 8.95
N GLU A 61 -1.29 1.51 9.35
CA GLU A 61 0.14 1.19 9.42
C GLU A 61 0.77 1.18 8.03
N ILE A 62 0.13 0.49 7.09
CA ILE A 62 0.65 0.40 5.72
C ILE A 62 0.71 1.78 5.08
N GLY A 63 -0.30 2.61 5.29
CA GLY A 63 -0.32 3.97 4.76
C GLY A 63 0.84 4.81 5.27
N LYS A 64 1.15 4.72 6.56
CA LYS A 64 2.29 5.46 7.13
C LYS A 64 3.61 4.98 6.56
N LEU A 65 3.77 3.67 6.38
CA LEU A 65 5.00 3.12 5.81
C LEU A 65 5.17 3.56 4.36
N VAL A 66 4.10 3.54 3.58
CA VAL A 66 4.14 3.99 2.19
C VAL A 66 4.49 5.48 2.13
N GLU A 67 3.86 6.31 2.95
CA GLU A 67 4.16 7.75 2.98
C GLU A 67 5.62 8.01 3.35
N PHE A 68 6.15 7.27 4.31
CA PHE A 68 7.54 7.41 4.72
C PHE A 68 8.47 7.15 3.54
N GLU A 69 8.23 6.09 2.78
CA GLU A 69 9.06 5.76 1.61
C GLU A 69 8.91 6.80 0.50
N LEU A 70 7.71 7.34 0.31
CA LEU A 70 7.48 8.34 -0.73
C LEU A 70 8.20 9.66 -0.43
N LYS A 71 8.45 9.95 0.84
CA LYS A 71 9.12 11.17 1.25
C LYS A 71 10.64 11.05 1.34
N SER A 72 11.14 9.83 1.31
CA SER A 72 12.58 9.59 1.44
C SER A 72 13.37 9.79 0.15
#